data_0142c9b228d8e5467715b525f7b7c138
#
_entry.id   0142c9b228d8e5467715b525f7b7c138
#
_cell.length_a   1.000
_cell.length_b   1.000
_cell.length_c   1.000
_cell.angle_alpha   90.00
_cell.angle_beta   90.00
_cell.angle_gamma   90.00
#
_symmetry.space_group_name_H-M   'P 1'
#
loop_
_entity.id
_entity.type
_entity.pdbx_description
1 polymer ?
#
loop_
_entity_poly.entity_id
_entity_poly.type
_entity_poly.pdbx_seq_one_letter_code
_entity_poly.pdbx_strand_id
1 'polypeptide(L)'
;LRQENKRINGSNKTKEGDKGMCRFKSGIIFKGRVVLAPDGNESHSDLLEKLGVEDNTMGAMTRFVRAELLPKDGNKATPIEKWRFNVDQDMTPEWFDEDRGRYEQEFRDAVKEYMKDKVEVIAGYAWNPVKDGGLTYYFMDGIYKKVSEFGKTNNYATSAVRKDLTESDLVKRLQEQFGDKLVPIELDLTSLDGLDDYEVVKGDLLAIPNIDLYRRFRKRISKLDTYYVLATPDSTPSGCSARGVRYVNDGGRVYCNWCGIGFGVRPFFILRS
;
A
#
# COMPACT_ATOMS: atom_id res chain seq x y z
N LEU A 1 30.52 -44.63 3.09
CA LEU A 1 30.72 -43.20 3.38
C LEU A 1 29.77 -42.37 2.49
N ARG A 2 28.56 -42.12 2.96
CA ARG A 2 27.58 -41.20 2.35
C ARG A 2 27.83 -39.82 2.98
N GLN A 3 28.22 -38.85 2.17
CA GLN A 3 28.20 -37.45 2.54
C GLN A 3 26.80 -36.91 2.21
N GLU A 4 26.12 -36.46 3.25
CA GLU A 4 24.84 -35.73 3.16
C GLU A 4 25.11 -34.32 2.67
N ASN A 5 24.58 -33.99 1.47
CA ASN A 5 24.47 -32.64 0.98
C ASN A 5 23.39 -31.90 1.81
N LYS A 6 23.80 -31.09 2.78
CA LYS A 6 22.96 -30.10 3.41
C LYS A 6 22.59 -29.03 2.37
N ARG A 7 21.36 -29.07 1.89
CA ARG A 7 20.73 -27.94 1.19
C ARG A 7 20.67 -26.76 2.16
N ILE A 8 21.42 -25.74 1.87
CA ILE A 8 21.30 -24.43 2.52
C ILE A 8 20.04 -23.78 1.94
N ASN A 9 18.91 -24.03 2.54
CA ASN A 9 17.71 -23.21 2.36
C ASN A 9 17.95 -21.92 3.15
N GLY A 10 18.52 -20.92 2.50
CA GLY A 10 18.53 -19.56 2.98
C GLY A 10 17.11 -18.97 2.95
N SER A 11 16.25 -19.41 3.88
CA SER A 11 15.05 -18.66 4.18
C SER A 11 15.48 -17.38 4.87
N ASN A 12 15.50 -16.27 4.14
CA ASN A 12 15.48 -14.94 4.75
C ASN A 12 14.25 -14.86 5.65
N LYS A 13 14.42 -15.22 6.92
CA LYS A 13 13.48 -14.88 7.99
C LYS A 13 13.58 -13.35 8.16
N THR A 14 12.75 -12.60 7.43
CA THR A 14 12.39 -11.26 7.83
C THR A 14 11.95 -11.32 9.29
N LYS A 15 12.61 -10.53 10.13
CA LYS A 15 12.29 -10.43 11.56
C LYS A 15 10.81 -10.17 11.71
N GLU A 16 10.12 -10.92 12.53
CA GLU A 16 8.66 -10.93 12.77
C GLU A 16 8.06 -9.60 13.26
N GLY A 17 8.83 -8.51 13.30
CA GLY A 17 8.39 -7.17 13.69
C GLY A 17 8.10 -6.22 12.52
N ASP A 18 8.43 -6.56 11.28
CA ASP A 18 8.40 -5.63 10.14
C ASP A 18 7.43 -6.10 9.04
N LYS A 19 6.38 -6.82 9.42
CA LYS A 19 5.37 -7.30 8.49
C LYS A 19 4.49 -6.15 8.00
N GLY A 20 4.89 -5.61 6.87
CA GLY A 20 3.93 -5.23 5.87
C GLY A 20 3.17 -3.96 6.10
N MET A 21 3.81 -2.81 5.89
CA MET A 21 3.04 -1.58 6.02
C MET A 21 3.24 -0.57 4.92
N CYS A 22 4.16 -0.81 4.04
CA CYS A 22 4.38 0.10 2.94
C CYS A 22 4.80 -0.66 1.72
N ARG A 23 4.31 -0.21 0.58
CA ARG A 23 4.83 -0.69 -0.69
C ARG A 23 6.29 -0.31 -0.79
N PHE A 24 7.11 -1.27 -1.13
CA PHE A 24 8.47 -1.02 -1.58
C PHE A 24 8.58 -1.41 -3.05
N LYS A 25 9.56 -0.82 -3.72
CA LYS A 25 9.98 -1.21 -5.05
C LYS A 25 11.37 -1.80 -4.94
N SER A 26 11.54 -2.99 -5.47
CA SER A 26 12.84 -3.63 -5.58
C SER A 26 13.27 -3.73 -7.04
N GLY A 27 14.54 -3.94 -7.25
CA GLY A 27 15.12 -4.12 -8.56
C GLY A 27 16.55 -4.52 -8.49
N ILE A 28 17.19 -4.63 -9.65
CA ILE A 28 18.61 -4.88 -9.77
C ILE A 28 19.32 -3.70 -10.44
N ILE A 29 20.56 -3.47 -10.04
CA ILE A 29 21.46 -2.47 -10.64
C ILE A 29 22.65 -3.23 -11.21
N PHE A 30 22.96 -2.98 -12.47
CA PHE A 30 24.08 -3.61 -13.14
C PHE A 30 24.75 -2.63 -14.11
N LYS A 31 26.00 -2.29 -13.84
CA LYS A 31 26.84 -1.44 -14.70
C LYS A 31 26.11 -0.22 -15.27
N GLY A 32 25.49 0.57 -14.41
CA GLY A 32 24.79 1.79 -14.79
C GLY A 32 23.37 1.61 -15.33
N ARG A 33 22.82 0.40 -15.29
CA ARG A 33 21.42 0.13 -15.67
C ARG A 33 20.61 -0.33 -14.47
N VAL A 34 19.42 0.23 -14.33
CA VAL A 34 18.46 -0.11 -13.28
C VAL A 34 17.27 -0.82 -13.91
N VAL A 35 16.87 -1.96 -13.36
CA VAL A 35 15.65 -2.69 -13.74
C VAL A 35 14.82 -2.96 -12.51
N LEU A 36 13.56 -2.53 -12.53
CA LEU A 36 12.64 -2.70 -11.41
C LEU A 36 11.97 -4.09 -11.41
N ALA A 37 11.72 -4.59 -10.20
CA ALA A 37 10.85 -5.72 -9.91
C ALA A 37 9.60 -5.20 -9.15
N PRO A 38 8.63 -4.58 -9.83
CA PRO A 38 7.57 -3.80 -9.20
C PRO A 38 6.61 -4.64 -8.35
N ASP A 39 6.40 -5.91 -8.72
CA ASP A 39 5.45 -6.79 -8.05
C ASP A 39 6.13 -7.76 -7.07
N GLY A 40 7.46 -7.78 -7.05
CA GLY A 40 8.25 -8.69 -6.24
C GLY A 40 8.13 -10.18 -6.65
N ASN A 41 7.46 -10.43 -7.77
CA ASN A 41 7.22 -11.78 -8.31
C ASN A 41 8.16 -12.12 -9.48
N GLU A 42 8.86 -11.11 -10.02
CA GLU A 42 9.82 -11.35 -11.09
C GLU A 42 11.00 -12.16 -10.55
N SER A 43 11.32 -13.22 -11.25
CA SER A 43 12.51 -14.02 -10.98
C SER A 43 13.77 -13.22 -11.32
N HIS A 44 14.90 -13.64 -10.78
CA HIS A 44 16.19 -13.07 -11.15
C HIS A 44 16.46 -13.20 -12.65
N SER A 45 16.06 -14.32 -13.25
CA SER A 45 16.15 -14.58 -14.69
C SER A 45 15.35 -13.56 -15.51
N ASP A 46 14.11 -13.25 -15.10
CA ASP A 46 13.27 -12.25 -15.79
C ASP A 46 13.92 -10.86 -15.78
N LEU A 47 14.57 -10.50 -14.67
CA LEU A 47 15.26 -9.22 -14.55
C LEU A 47 16.54 -9.17 -15.40
N LEU A 48 17.25 -10.27 -15.52
CA LEU A 48 18.42 -10.41 -16.41
C LEU A 48 18.02 -10.29 -17.87
N GLU A 49 16.93 -10.94 -18.27
CA GLU A 49 16.39 -10.84 -19.63
C GLU A 49 16.03 -9.39 -19.98
N LYS A 50 15.39 -8.65 -19.08
CA LYS A 50 15.10 -7.22 -19.24
C LYS A 50 16.37 -6.37 -19.41
N LEU A 51 17.50 -6.82 -18.87
CA LEU A 51 18.82 -6.19 -19.06
C LEU A 51 19.50 -6.62 -20.37
N GLY A 52 19.02 -7.66 -21.03
CA GLY A 52 19.67 -8.29 -22.18
C GLY A 52 20.97 -9.02 -21.77
N VAL A 53 21.01 -9.60 -20.58
CA VAL A 53 22.12 -10.36 -20.04
C VAL A 53 21.73 -11.83 -19.97
N GLU A 54 22.55 -12.72 -20.55
CA GLU A 54 22.33 -14.15 -20.48
C GLU A 54 22.46 -14.69 -19.04
N ASP A 55 21.46 -15.42 -18.59
CA ASP A 55 21.43 -16.06 -17.26
C ASP A 55 22.22 -17.38 -17.26
N ASN A 56 23.50 -17.31 -17.53
CA ASN A 56 24.31 -18.52 -17.69
C ASN A 56 25.48 -18.67 -16.73
N THR A 57 25.70 -17.74 -15.79
CA THR A 57 26.90 -17.82 -14.97
C THR A 57 26.77 -17.27 -13.55
N MET A 58 27.30 -18.01 -12.59
CA MET A 58 27.61 -17.50 -11.25
C MET A 58 28.41 -16.19 -11.28
N GLY A 59 29.20 -15.94 -12.32
CA GLY A 59 29.94 -14.71 -12.52
C GLY A 59 29.06 -13.50 -12.83
N ALA A 60 27.86 -13.67 -13.40
CA ALA A 60 26.90 -12.59 -13.58
C ALA A 60 26.22 -12.23 -12.24
N MET A 61 25.93 -13.22 -11.39
CA MET A 61 25.31 -13.01 -10.08
C MET A 61 26.16 -12.15 -9.14
N THR A 62 27.47 -12.31 -9.17
CA THR A 62 28.41 -11.52 -8.34
C THR A 62 28.56 -10.07 -8.77
N ARG A 63 27.90 -9.65 -9.87
CA ARG A 63 27.95 -8.29 -10.42
C ARG A 63 26.64 -7.53 -10.30
N PHE A 64 25.63 -8.11 -9.67
CA PHE A 64 24.35 -7.46 -9.45
C PHE A 64 24.25 -6.84 -8.06
N VAL A 65 23.67 -5.67 -8.01
CA VAL A 65 23.28 -5.02 -6.76
C VAL A 65 21.77 -5.03 -6.71
N ARG A 66 21.22 -5.64 -5.66
CA ARG A 66 19.81 -5.56 -5.34
C ARG A 66 19.56 -4.32 -4.50
N ALA A 67 18.53 -3.56 -4.85
CA ALA A 67 18.14 -2.38 -4.12
C ALA A 67 16.62 -2.33 -3.93
N GLU A 68 16.22 -1.72 -2.83
CA GLU A 68 14.83 -1.51 -2.45
C GLU A 68 14.64 -0.07 -2.00
N LEU A 69 13.51 0.54 -2.36
CA LEU A 69 13.07 1.79 -1.78
C LEU A 69 12.01 1.50 -0.71
N LEU A 70 12.32 1.84 0.52
CA LEU A 70 11.46 1.61 1.68
C LEU A 70 10.99 2.95 2.25
N PRO A 71 9.71 3.08 2.65
CA PRO A 71 9.24 4.27 3.35
C PRO A 71 10.05 4.54 4.61
N LYS A 72 10.40 5.81 4.84
CA LYS A 72 11.23 6.21 5.98
C LYS A 72 10.61 5.82 7.32
N ASP A 73 9.30 5.97 7.44
CA ASP A 73 8.55 5.79 8.69
C ASP A 73 7.82 4.45 8.79
N GLY A 74 8.21 3.47 7.97
CA GLY A 74 7.77 2.07 8.01
C GLY A 74 6.27 1.83 7.77
N ASN A 75 5.40 2.57 8.41
CA ASN A 75 3.97 2.29 8.55
C ASN A 75 3.05 3.36 7.97
N LYS A 76 3.60 4.45 7.41
CA LYS A 76 2.83 5.57 6.89
C LYS A 76 3.04 5.71 5.40
N ALA A 77 1.98 6.06 4.69
CA ALA A 77 2.11 6.49 3.32
C ALA A 77 3.02 7.71 3.26
N THR A 78 4.15 7.60 2.55
CA THR A 78 5.14 8.67 2.42
C THR A 78 5.49 8.87 0.94
N PRO A 79 5.75 10.12 0.51
CA PRO A 79 6.27 10.39 -0.82
C PRO A 79 7.59 9.64 -1.08
N ILE A 80 7.80 9.24 -2.31
CA ILE A 80 8.95 8.42 -2.70
C ILE A 80 10.30 9.11 -2.42
N GLU A 81 10.33 10.42 -2.42
CA GLU A 81 11.50 11.23 -2.06
C GLU A 81 11.96 11.02 -0.63
N LYS A 82 11.03 10.64 0.25
CA LYS A 82 11.29 10.37 1.67
C LYS A 82 11.60 8.91 1.95
N TRP A 83 11.58 8.04 0.94
CA TRP A 83 11.91 6.64 1.09
C TRP A 83 13.42 6.47 1.20
N ARG A 84 13.83 5.46 1.98
CA ARG A 84 15.24 5.08 2.11
C ARG A 84 15.64 4.13 1.00
N PHE A 85 16.84 4.33 0.49
CA PHE A 85 17.48 3.38 -0.39
C PHE A 85 18.18 2.32 0.45
N ASN A 86 17.82 1.07 0.23
CA ASN A 86 18.42 -0.08 0.90
C ASN A 86 19.08 -0.98 -0.15
N VAL A 87 20.33 -1.36 0.09
CA VAL A 87 21.12 -2.19 -0.81
C VAL A 87 21.55 -3.42 -0.07
N ASP A 88 21.49 -4.57 -0.71
CA ASP A 88 22.03 -5.83 -0.20
C ASP A 88 23.55 -5.75 -0.14
N GLN A 89 24.09 -5.62 1.07
CA GLN A 89 25.52 -5.40 1.31
C GLN A 89 26.37 -6.63 0.96
N ASP A 90 25.80 -7.83 1.06
CA ASP A 90 26.54 -9.08 0.83
C ASP A 90 26.86 -9.30 -0.67
N MET A 91 26.21 -8.53 -1.55
CA MET A 91 26.36 -8.64 -3.00
C MET A 91 26.86 -7.36 -3.67
N THR A 92 27.33 -6.40 -2.90
CA THR A 92 27.74 -5.08 -3.43
C THR A 92 29.12 -5.15 -4.06
N PRO A 93 29.27 -4.97 -5.39
CA PRO A 93 30.58 -4.90 -6.02
C PRO A 93 31.33 -3.61 -5.66
N GLU A 94 32.65 -3.62 -5.70
CA GLU A 94 33.50 -2.45 -5.40
C GLU A 94 33.13 -1.20 -6.22
N TRP A 95 32.78 -1.37 -7.51
CA TRP A 95 32.38 -0.24 -8.37
C TRP A 95 31.07 0.46 -7.96
N PHE A 96 30.26 -0.16 -7.11
CA PHE A 96 29.00 0.41 -6.66
C PHE A 96 29.21 1.58 -5.69
N ASP A 97 30.19 1.47 -4.79
CA ASP A 97 30.39 2.46 -3.73
C ASP A 97 30.81 3.83 -4.31
N GLU A 98 31.52 3.86 -5.42
CA GLU A 98 31.94 5.12 -6.10
C GLU A 98 30.75 5.90 -6.68
N ASP A 99 29.71 5.20 -7.14
CA ASP A 99 28.54 5.76 -7.82
C ASP A 99 27.23 5.61 -7.04
N ARG A 100 27.28 5.26 -5.76
CA ARG A 100 26.12 4.93 -4.96
C ARG A 100 25.02 5.99 -5.02
N GLY A 101 25.38 7.26 -4.91
CA GLY A 101 24.41 8.35 -4.96
C GLY A 101 23.69 8.45 -6.30
N ARG A 102 24.41 8.19 -7.40
CA ARG A 102 23.84 8.15 -8.74
C ARG A 102 22.87 6.99 -8.90
N TYR A 103 23.23 5.78 -8.47
CA TYR A 103 22.35 4.62 -8.55
C TYR A 103 21.10 4.76 -7.69
N GLU A 104 21.23 5.35 -6.50
CA GLU A 104 20.07 5.69 -5.67
C GLU A 104 19.11 6.63 -6.41
N GLN A 105 19.62 7.66 -7.03
CA GLN A 105 18.80 8.61 -7.78
C GLN A 105 18.16 7.95 -9.02
N GLU A 106 18.92 7.22 -9.81
CA GLU A 106 18.41 6.48 -10.98
C GLU A 106 17.32 5.49 -10.58
N PHE A 107 17.48 4.78 -9.44
CA PHE A 107 16.47 3.86 -8.95
C PHE A 107 15.19 4.60 -8.54
N ARG A 108 15.30 5.74 -7.85
CA ARG A 108 14.16 6.60 -7.51
C ARG A 108 13.44 7.11 -8.74
N ASP A 109 14.18 7.55 -9.74
CA ASP A 109 13.60 8.08 -10.98
C ASP A 109 12.92 6.97 -11.79
N ALA A 110 13.49 5.78 -11.86
CA ALA A 110 12.84 4.61 -12.47
C ALA A 110 11.53 4.25 -11.75
N VAL A 111 11.50 4.30 -10.41
CA VAL A 111 10.28 4.07 -9.64
C VAL A 111 9.25 5.18 -9.86
N LYS A 112 9.67 6.44 -9.91
CA LYS A 112 8.78 7.57 -10.23
C LYS A 112 8.14 7.42 -11.61
N GLU A 113 8.94 7.10 -12.62
CA GLU A 113 8.45 6.90 -13.98
C GLU A 113 7.46 5.72 -14.04
N TYR A 114 7.79 4.59 -13.39
CA TYR A 114 6.87 3.45 -13.28
C TYR A 114 5.54 3.82 -12.61
N MET A 115 5.58 4.73 -11.63
CA MET A 115 4.41 5.12 -10.84
C MET A 115 3.66 6.33 -11.42
N LYS A 116 4.21 7.01 -12.43
CA LYS A 116 3.71 8.26 -12.98
C LYS A 116 2.21 8.27 -13.28
N ASP A 117 1.71 7.19 -13.87
CA ASP A 117 0.29 7.04 -14.20
C ASP A 117 -0.51 6.30 -13.11
N LYS A 118 0.12 5.92 -12.01
CA LYS A 118 -0.47 5.07 -10.97
C LYS A 118 -0.60 5.78 -9.63
N VAL A 119 0.20 6.81 -9.40
CA VAL A 119 0.29 7.48 -8.10
C VAL A 119 0.50 8.98 -8.28
N GLU A 120 -0.32 9.77 -7.60
CA GLU A 120 -0.16 11.22 -7.46
C GLU A 120 0.21 11.58 -6.01
N VAL A 121 1.05 12.59 -5.82
CA VAL A 121 1.40 13.09 -4.48
C VAL A 121 0.54 14.30 -4.15
N ILE A 122 -0.36 14.16 -3.18
CA ILE A 122 -1.32 15.19 -2.76
C ILE A 122 -1.25 15.32 -1.23
N ALA A 123 -1.22 16.54 -0.73
CA ALA A 123 -1.13 16.86 0.70
C ALA A 123 -0.02 16.09 1.45
N GLY A 124 1.09 15.75 0.75
CA GLY A 124 2.24 15.03 1.28
C GLY A 124 2.11 13.51 1.31
N TYR A 125 1.06 12.95 0.74
CA TYR A 125 0.82 11.50 0.64
C TYR A 125 0.70 11.05 -0.81
N ALA A 126 0.97 9.77 -1.05
CA ALA A 126 0.80 9.13 -2.34
C ALA A 126 -0.62 8.57 -2.49
N TRP A 127 -1.24 8.79 -3.64
CA TRP A 127 -2.61 8.41 -3.94
C TRP A 127 -2.72 7.71 -5.28
N ASN A 128 -3.57 6.69 -5.36
CA ASN A 128 -3.94 6.04 -6.62
C ASN A 128 -5.18 6.76 -7.20
N PRO A 129 -5.06 7.51 -8.30
CA PRO A 129 -6.20 8.11 -8.96
C PRO A 129 -6.98 7.06 -9.76
N VAL A 130 -8.30 7.08 -9.63
CA VAL A 130 -9.21 6.20 -10.36
C VAL A 130 -10.34 7.01 -10.94
N LYS A 131 -10.29 7.29 -12.25
CA LYS A 131 -11.35 8.03 -12.96
C LYS A 131 -12.58 7.15 -13.19
N ASP A 132 -13.75 7.67 -12.84
CA ASP A 132 -15.01 6.98 -12.99
C ASP A 132 -16.21 7.94 -13.00
N GLY A 133 -17.03 7.94 -14.06
CA GLY A 133 -18.26 8.72 -14.17
C GLY A 133 -18.10 10.24 -14.00
N GLY A 134 -17.01 10.87 -14.50
CA GLY A 134 -16.76 12.31 -14.34
C GLY A 134 -16.20 12.69 -12.97
N LEU A 135 -15.86 11.69 -12.14
CA LEU A 135 -15.22 11.84 -10.84
C LEU A 135 -13.86 11.17 -10.87
N THR A 136 -12.95 11.64 -10.03
CA THR A 136 -11.68 10.94 -9.75
C THR A 136 -11.64 10.58 -8.27
N TYR A 137 -11.58 9.28 -8.00
CA TYR A 137 -11.42 8.71 -6.66
C TYR A 137 -9.93 8.55 -6.37
N TYR A 138 -9.48 9.10 -5.27
CA TYR A 138 -8.08 9.01 -4.83
C TYR A 138 -7.97 8.09 -3.62
N PHE A 139 -7.48 6.87 -3.82
CA PHE A 139 -7.21 5.94 -2.72
C PHE A 139 -5.76 6.08 -2.27
N MET A 140 -5.53 6.24 -0.97
CA MET A 140 -4.17 6.34 -0.45
C MET A 140 -3.32 5.13 -0.86
N ASP A 141 -2.10 5.39 -1.35
CA ASP A 141 -1.14 4.35 -1.72
C ASP A 141 -0.31 3.92 -0.50
N GLY A 142 -1.00 3.45 0.52
CA GLY A 142 -0.43 3.06 1.80
C GLY A 142 -1.46 3.17 2.93
N ILE A 143 -0.97 3.10 4.14
CA ILE A 143 -1.74 3.28 5.36
C ILE A 143 -1.53 4.68 5.92
N TYR A 144 -2.59 5.43 6.13
CA TYR A 144 -2.53 6.74 6.78
C TYR A 144 -2.03 6.62 8.21
N LYS A 145 -2.66 5.72 8.96
CA LYS A 145 -2.26 5.39 10.33
C LYS A 145 -2.76 4.00 10.73
N LYS A 146 -2.19 3.45 11.79
CA LYS A 146 -2.79 2.34 12.53
C LYS A 146 -3.64 2.88 13.67
N VAL A 147 -4.78 2.24 13.90
CA VAL A 147 -5.63 2.48 15.05
C VAL A 147 -5.60 1.26 15.97
N SER A 148 -5.81 1.47 17.27
CA SER A 148 -5.90 0.39 18.24
C SER A 148 -7.22 -0.36 18.19
N GLU A 149 -8.28 0.33 17.73
CA GLU A 149 -9.61 -0.21 17.52
C GLU A 149 -10.33 0.55 16.41
N PHE A 150 -11.28 -0.08 15.74
CA PHE A 150 -12.20 0.58 14.81
C PHE A 150 -13.20 1.47 15.57
N GLY A 151 -13.76 0.93 16.63
CA GLY A 151 -14.72 1.57 17.50
C GLY A 151 -15.35 0.56 18.45
N LYS A 152 -16.26 1.01 19.28
CA LYS A 152 -16.99 0.15 20.25
C LYS A 152 -17.98 -0.80 19.55
N THR A 153 -18.45 -0.40 18.39
CA THR A 153 -19.31 -1.19 17.50
C THR A 153 -18.74 -1.16 16.09
N ASN A 154 -19.29 -1.95 15.18
CA ASN A 154 -18.91 -2.00 13.78
C ASN A 154 -19.61 -0.92 12.92
N ASN A 155 -20.31 0.03 13.53
CA ASN A 155 -20.92 1.16 12.84
C ASN A 155 -19.86 2.23 12.50
N TYR A 156 -19.55 2.37 11.22
CA TYR A 156 -18.60 3.39 10.76
C TYR A 156 -19.04 4.81 11.11
N ALA A 157 -20.35 5.10 11.05
CA ALA A 157 -20.88 6.44 11.33
C ALA A 157 -20.46 6.98 12.70
N THR A 158 -20.32 6.10 13.70
CA THR A 158 -19.94 6.43 15.09
C THR A 158 -18.55 5.96 15.46
N SER A 159 -17.77 5.46 14.50
CA SER A 159 -16.46 4.87 14.77
C SER A 159 -15.39 5.91 15.12
N ALA A 160 -14.39 5.47 15.90
CA ALA A 160 -13.18 6.26 16.16
C ALA A 160 -12.40 6.55 14.86
N VAL A 161 -12.42 5.62 13.91
CA VAL A 161 -11.76 5.79 12.60
C VAL A 161 -12.36 6.95 11.82
N ARG A 162 -13.69 7.06 11.74
CA ARG A 162 -14.36 8.18 11.06
C ARG A 162 -14.03 9.50 11.73
N LYS A 163 -14.17 9.57 13.05
CA LYS A 163 -13.85 10.77 13.82
C LYS A 163 -12.42 11.23 13.54
N ASP A 164 -11.47 10.34 13.63
CA ASP A 164 -10.06 10.61 13.37
C ASP A 164 -9.77 11.15 11.96
N LEU A 165 -10.49 10.67 10.95
CA LEU A 165 -10.33 11.13 9.56
C LEU A 165 -10.97 12.50 9.36
N THR A 166 -12.18 12.72 9.86
CA THR A 166 -12.92 13.99 9.68
C THR A 166 -12.28 15.15 10.44
N GLU A 167 -11.61 14.89 11.56
CA GLU A 167 -10.91 15.88 12.37
C GLU A 167 -9.41 16.01 12.00
N SER A 168 -8.92 15.23 11.02
CA SER A 168 -7.49 15.18 10.68
C SER A 168 -6.97 16.45 10.01
N ASP A 169 -5.67 16.73 10.18
CA ASP A 169 -5.01 17.77 9.40
C ASP A 169 -4.93 17.44 7.90
N LEU A 170 -5.08 16.17 7.55
CA LEU A 170 -5.14 15.75 6.15
C LEU A 170 -6.39 16.30 5.47
N VAL A 171 -7.56 16.18 6.08
CA VAL A 171 -8.81 16.70 5.48
C VAL A 171 -8.75 18.21 5.33
N LYS A 172 -8.17 18.94 6.30
CA LYS A 172 -7.99 20.39 6.22
C LYS A 172 -7.09 20.78 5.04
N ARG A 173 -5.96 20.11 4.87
CA ARG A 173 -5.05 20.35 3.73
C ARG A 173 -5.69 20.03 2.38
N LEU A 174 -6.52 18.99 2.32
CA LEU A 174 -7.29 18.70 1.11
C LEU A 174 -8.30 19.81 0.80
N GLN A 175 -9.01 20.32 1.81
CA GLN A 175 -9.94 21.46 1.66
C GLN A 175 -9.23 22.73 1.21
N GLU A 176 -8.06 23.03 1.80
CA GLU A 176 -7.24 24.19 1.40
C GLU A 176 -6.74 24.07 -0.05
N GLN A 177 -6.37 22.85 -0.48
CA GLN A 177 -5.81 22.61 -1.81
C GLN A 177 -6.88 22.57 -2.93
N PHE A 178 -8.06 22.02 -2.65
CA PHE A 178 -9.05 21.70 -3.67
C PHE A 178 -10.39 22.45 -3.53
N GLY A 179 -10.71 22.94 -2.33
CA GLY A 179 -11.95 23.67 -2.09
C GLY A 179 -13.20 22.97 -2.62
N ASP A 180 -13.96 23.67 -3.46
CA ASP A 180 -15.23 23.20 -4.03
C ASP A 180 -15.10 22.03 -5.04
N LYS A 181 -13.86 21.67 -5.43
CA LYS A 181 -13.62 20.48 -6.26
C LYS A 181 -13.77 19.19 -5.48
N LEU A 182 -13.61 19.24 -4.14
CA LEU A 182 -13.87 18.08 -3.29
C LEU A 182 -15.35 17.73 -3.32
N VAL A 183 -15.61 16.46 -3.55
CA VAL A 183 -16.99 15.93 -3.57
C VAL A 183 -17.29 15.29 -2.23
N PRO A 184 -18.34 15.72 -1.52
CA PRO A 184 -18.78 15.04 -0.32
C PRO A 184 -19.09 13.57 -0.58
N ILE A 185 -18.55 12.72 0.26
CA ILE A 185 -18.68 11.26 0.15
C ILE A 185 -20.05 10.86 0.71
N GLU A 186 -20.72 9.95 0.00
CA GLU A 186 -21.87 9.21 0.47
C GLU A 186 -21.48 7.73 0.58
N LEU A 187 -21.58 7.14 1.79
CA LEU A 187 -21.25 5.75 2.06
C LEU A 187 -22.45 5.01 2.58
N ASP A 188 -22.88 4.03 1.81
CA ASP A 188 -23.81 3.02 2.25
C ASP A 188 -23.13 2.08 3.24
N LEU A 189 -23.74 1.89 4.40
CA LEU A 189 -23.28 1.02 5.49
C LEU A 189 -24.10 -0.27 5.60
N THR A 190 -24.86 -0.62 4.58
CA THR A 190 -25.50 -1.93 4.49
C THR A 190 -24.48 -3.02 4.75
N SER A 191 -24.77 -3.90 5.69
CA SER A 191 -23.87 -4.97 6.09
C SER A 191 -23.67 -6.00 4.98
N LEU A 192 -22.68 -6.88 5.15
CA LEU A 192 -22.42 -7.90 4.13
C LEU A 192 -23.60 -8.89 3.96
N ASP A 193 -24.35 -9.15 5.01
CA ASP A 193 -25.55 -9.99 5.02
C ASP A 193 -26.84 -9.24 4.60
N GLY A 194 -26.71 -7.96 4.18
CA GLY A 194 -27.78 -7.18 3.57
C GLY A 194 -28.67 -6.41 4.54
N LEU A 195 -28.28 -6.29 5.82
CA LEU A 195 -29.03 -5.54 6.83
C LEU A 195 -28.65 -4.04 6.79
N ASP A 196 -29.63 -3.17 6.97
CA ASP A 196 -29.55 -1.71 6.82
C ASP A 196 -29.80 -0.94 8.12
N ASP A 197 -29.49 -1.53 9.28
CA ASP A 197 -29.68 -0.88 10.58
C ASP A 197 -28.91 0.44 10.74
N TYR A 198 -27.90 0.68 9.90
CA TYR A 198 -27.05 1.86 9.99
C TYR A 198 -27.39 2.85 8.91
N GLU A 199 -27.46 4.14 9.30
CA GLU A 199 -27.71 5.23 8.36
C GLU A 199 -26.54 5.40 7.38
N VAL A 200 -26.85 5.86 6.18
CA VAL A 200 -25.87 6.27 5.17
C VAL A 200 -25.05 7.44 5.72
N VAL A 201 -23.72 7.32 5.68
CA VAL A 201 -22.81 8.43 6.04
C VAL A 201 -22.75 9.40 4.88
N LYS A 202 -23.00 10.69 5.15
CA LYS A 202 -22.97 11.76 4.13
C LYS A 202 -22.12 12.93 4.59
N GLY A 203 -21.51 13.60 3.62
CA GLY A 203 -20.82 14.87 3.83
C GLY A 203 -19.34 14.78 4.22
N ASP A 204 -18.82 13.60 4.47
CA ASP A 204 -17.39 13.43 4.74
C ASP A 204 -16.57 13.73 3.47
N LEU A 205 -15.45 14.42 3.60
CA LEU A 205 -14.52 14.70 2.49
C LEU A 205 -13.37 13.71 2.42
N LEU A 206 -13.19 12.92 3.48
CA LEU A 206 -12.18 11.89 3.61
C LEU A 206 -12.78 10.71 4.40
N ALA A 207 -12.79 9.53 3.83
CA ALA A 207 -13.38 8.35 4.45
C ALA A 207 -12.58 7.08 4.12
N ILE A 208 -12.86 5.96 4.80
CA ILE A 208 -12.40 4.64 4.34
C ILE A 208 -13.43 4.04 3.36
N PRO A 209 -12.99 3.23 2.37
CA PRO A 209 -13.92 2.64 1.42
C PRO A 209 -14.83 1.60 2.10
N ASN A 210 -16.06 1.48 1.61
CA ASN A 210 -16.89 0.31 1.86
C ASN A 210 -16.49 -0.85 0.93
N ILE A 211 -17.10 -2.01 1.11
CA ILE A 211 -16.77 -3.22 0.34
C ILE A 211 -17.08 -3.06 -1.15
N ASP A 212 -18.10 -2.30 -1.52
CA ASP A 212 -18.53 -2.12 -2.89
C ASP A 212 -17.56 -1.21 -3.66
N LEU A 213 -17.11 -0.12 -3.05
CA LEU A 213 -16.03 0.70 -3.61
C LEU A 213 -14.74 -0.12 -3.76
N TYR A 214 -14.41 -0.92 -2.75
CA TYR A 214 -13.24 -1.80 -2.84
C TYR A 214 -13.39 -2.81 -3.99
N ARG A 215 -14.52 -3.51 -4.11
CA ARG A 215 -14.79 -4.47 -5.20
C ARG A 215 -14.71 -3.82 -6.57
N ARG A 216 -15.31 -2.63 -6.71
CA ARG A 216 -15.34 -1.84 -7.94
C ARG A 216 -13.95 -1.46 -8.41
N PHE A 217 -13.07 -1.06 -7.50
CA PHE A 217 -11.77 -0.46 -7.84
C PHE A 217 -10.55 -1.31 -7.52
N ARG A 218 -10.68 -2.48 -6.88
CA ARG A 218 -9.56 -3.29 -6.40
C ARG A 218 -8.49 -3.65 -7.44
N LYS A 219 -8.86 -3.70 -8.73
CA LYS A 219 -7.91 -3.96 -9.83
C LYS A 219 -7.17 -2.71 -10.31
N ARG A 220 -7.64 -1.54 -9.90
CA ARG A 220 -7.15 -0.22 -10.34
C ARG A 220 -6.40 0.52 -9.24
N ILE A 221 -6.48 0.05 -8.01
CA ILE A 221 -5.73 0.58 -6.86
C ILE A 221 -4.61 -0.37 -6.46
N SER A 222 -3.60 0.16 -5.78
CA SER A 222 -2.49 -0.65 -5.31
C SER A 222 -2.95 -1.71 -4.31
N LYS A 223 -2.41 -2.89 -4.43
CA LYS A 223 -2.43 -3.87 -3.35
C LYS A 223 -1.44 -3.41 -2.27
N LEU A 224 -1.84 -3.49 -1.02
CA LEU A 224 -0.97 -3.20 0.12
C LEU A 224 -0.53 -4.49 0.79
N ASP A 225 0.68 -4.49 1.35
CA ASP A 225 1.24 -5.64 2.09
C ASP A 225 0.81 -5.63 3.56
N THR A 226 -0.38 -5.10 3.84
CA THR A 226 -0.90 -4.94 5.19
C THR A 226 -2.42 -5.00 5.22
N TYR A 227 -2.95 -5.19 6.43
CA TYR A 227 -4.38 -5.21 6.68
C TYR A 227 -4.92 -3.78 6.83
N TYR A 228 -6.06 -3.49 6.22
CA TYR A 228 -6.78 -2.23 6.44
C TYR A 228 -8.29 -2.46 6.49
N VAL A 229 -8.94 -1.69 7.35
CA VAL A 229 -10.38 -1.82 7.60
C VAL A 229 -11.21 -1.17 6.51
N LEU A 230 -12.40 -1.73 6.25
CA LEU A 230 -13.46 -1.17 5.42
C LEU A 230 -14.59 -0.59 6.28
N ALA A 231 -15.40 0.31 5.71
CA ALA A 231 -16.54 0.88 6.40
C ALA A 231 -17.72 -0.11 6.56
N THR A 232 -17.73 -1.19 5.77
CA THR A 232 -18.82 -2.17 5.76
C THR A 232 -18.80 -3.06 7.01
N PRO A 233 -19.88 -3.13 7.79
CA PRO A 233 -20.04 -4.09 8.86
C PRO A 233 -20.21 -5.53 8.31
N ASP A 234 -19.84 -6.51 9.08
CA ASP A 234 -20.10 -7.93 8.75
C ASP A 234 -21.58 -8.26 8.85
N SER A 235 -22.20 -7.86 9.94
CA SER A 235 -23.62 -7.91 10.25
C SER A 235 -23.97 -6.70 11.12
N THR A 236 -25.21 -6.55 11.52
CA THR A 236 -25.72 -5.46 12.34
C THR A 236 -26.44 -5.98 13.59
N PRO A 237 -26.92 -5.11 14.52
CA PRO A 237 -27.64 -5.54 15.72
C PRO A 237 -28.86 -6.40 15.47
N SER A 238 -29.60 -6.18 14.38
CA SER A 238 -30.74 -7.00 14.00
C SER A 238 -30.38 -8.37 13.43
N GLY A 239 -29.10 -8.56 13.08
CA GLY A 239 -28.52 -9.82 12.62
C GLY A 239 -27.82 -10.59 13.72
N CYS A 240 -26.58 -11.03 13.43
CA CYS A 240 -25.85 -11.86 14.39
C CYS A 240 -24.98 -11.06 15.36
N SER A 241 -24.44 -9.88 14.96
CA SER A 241 -23.51 -9.12 15.82
C SER A 241 -23.20 -7.73 15.29
N ALA A 242 -23.17 -6.74 16.17
CA ALA A 242 -22.67 -5.39 15.94
C ALA A 242 -21.14 -5.25 16.14
N ARG A 243 -20.35 -6.33 16.02
CA ARG A 243 -18.93 -6.33 16.37
C ARG A 243 -17.98 -6.70 15.24
N GLY A 244 -18.46 -7.37 14.20
CA GLY A 244 -17.63 -7.75 13.06
C GLY A 244 -17.48 -6.60 12.06
N VAL A 245 -16.24 -6.23 11.71
CA VAL A 245 -15.92 -5.29 10.62
C VAL A 245 -15.23 -6.02 9.48
N ARG A 246 -15.48 -5.60 8.25
CA ARG A 246 -14.76 -6.11 7.10
C ARG A 246 -13.41 -5.42 6.98
N TYR A 247 -12.41 -6.19 6.56
CA TYR A 247 -11.08 -5.69 6.29
C TYR A 247 -10.46 -6.39 5.08
N VAL A 248 -9.49 -5.74 4.46
CA VAL A 248 -8.69 -6.31 3.37
C VAL A 248 -7.36 -6.76 3.94
N ASN A 249 -6.94 -7.98 3.65
CA ASN A 249 -5.64 -8.50 4.06
C ASN A 249 -4.52 -8.15 3.06
N ASP A 250 -3.29 -8.51 3.40
CA ASP A 250 -2.10 -8.38 2.57
C ASP A 250 -2.19 -9.11 1.22
N GLY A 251 -3.02 -10.17 1.13
CA GLY A 251 -3.36 -10.84 -0.12
C GLY A 251 -4.42 -10.13 -0.97
N GLY A 252 -5.00 -9.01 -0.50
CA GLY A 252 -6.12 -8.31 -1.16
C GLY A 252 -7.44 -9.06 -1.05
N ARG A 253 -7.58 -9.99 -0.10
CA ARG A 253 -8.82 -10.72 0.19
C ARG A 253 -9.57 -10.03 1.31
N VAL A 254 -10.90 -10.08 1.25
CA VAL A 254 -11.77 -9.51 2.28
C VAL A 254 -12.10 -10.57 3.33
N TYR A 255 -11.90 -10.20 4.59
CA TYR A 255 -12.23 -11.01 5.77
C TYR A 255 -13.02 -10.20 6.78
N CYS A 256 -13.46 -10.86 7.87
CA CYS A 256 -14.10 -10.25 9.01
C CYS A 256 -13.20 -10.36 10.24
N ASN A 257 -13.24 -9.34 11.09
CA ASN A 257 -12.64 -9.41 12.42
C ASN A 257 -13.38 -8.49 13.39
N TRP A 258 -13.08 -8.61 14.67
CA TRP A 258 -13.71 -7.82 15.73
C TRP A 258 -13.30 -6.33 15.65
N CYS A 259 -14.28 -5.43 15.79
CA CYS A 259 -14.09 -3.98 15.75
C CYS A 259 -13.21 -3.41 16.87
N GLY A 260 -13.04 -4.14 17.97
CA GLY A 260 -12.18 -3.76 19.09
C GLY A 260 -10.69 -4.08 18.92
N ILE A 261 -10.26 -4.49 17.73
CA ILE A 261 -8.82 -4.70 17.44
C ILE A 261 -8.27 -3.64 16.50
N GLY A 262 -6.94 -3.58 16.44
CA GLY A 262 -6.23 -2.62 15.60
C GLY A 262 -6.23 -2.96 14.13
N PHE A 263 -6.36 -1.93 13.30
CA PHE A 263 -6.31 -2.01 11.83
C PHE A 263 -5.47 -0.88 11.25
N GLY A 264 -5.00 -1.08 10.01
CA GLY A 264 -4.56 0.01 9.16
C GLY A 264 -5.76 0.82 8.66
N VAL A 265 -5.60 2.11 8.53
CA VAL A 265 -6.59 3.03 7.94
C VAL A 265 -6.09 3.45 6.56
N ARG A 266 -6.81 3.06 5.51
CA ARG A 266 -6.57 3.44 4.12
C ARG A 266 -7.68 4.38 3.65
N PRO A 267 -7.51 5.70 3.70
CA PRO A 267 -8.56 6.62 3.30
C PRO A 267 -8.64 6.80 1.78
N PHE A 268 -9.76 7.37 1.35
CA PHE A 268 -9.97 7.90 0.01
C PHE A 268 -10.71 9.24 0.06
N PHE A 269 -10.57 10.03 -1.00
CA PHE A 269 -11.35 11.22 -1.26
C PHE A 269 -11.73 11.29 -2.74
N ILE A 270 -12.62 12.21 -3.11
CA ILE A 270 -13.17 12.33 -4.46
C ILE A 270 -13.02 13.75 -4.96
N LEU A 271 -12.58 13.92 -6.21
CA LEU A 271 -12.60 15.20 -6.92
C LEU A 271 -13.52 15.14 -8.12
N ARG A 272 -14.09 16.28 -8.45
CA ARG A 272 -14.70 16.51 -9.78
C ARG A 272 -13.57 16.55 -10.82
N SER A 273 -13.74 15.79 -11.89
CA SER A 273 -12.78 15.72 -13.01
C SER A 273 -12.83 16.98 -13.86
#